data_52aa3dd24fd58a00ad4e9b585edf7548
#
_entry.id   52aa3dd24fd58a00ad4e9b585edf7548
#
_cell.length_a   1.000
_cell.length_b   1.000
_cell.length_c   1.000
_cell.angle_alpha   90.00
_cell.angle_beta   90.00
_cell.angle_gamma   90.00
#
_symmetry.space_group_name_H-M   'P 1'
#
loop_
_entity.id
_entity.type
_entity.pdbx_description
1 polymer ?
#
loop_
_entity_poly.entity_id
_entity_poly.type
_entity_poly.pdbx_seq_one_letter_code
_entity_poly.pdbx_strand_id
1 'polypeptide(L)'
;MKAIEFSRYGIPHEVCACIEIDDLGAPEKGSIIVSVIACSINPADLLIIEGRYPGPESLPSRLGIEAIGDVLSVADDVKEVSPGDRVLLLDRQNWAEKVSTPASRVIRITKKLDPLQAAMMKVNPPTALLMLSDYVDLKPGDWVIQNAANSAVGLHLIRLAAQRGIRTINIVRRESAVAALDSAGADLVFVDSEDLAH
;
A
#
# COMPACT_ATOMS: atom_id res chain seq x y z
N MET A 1 -0.87 20.66 -13.21
CA MET A 1 -0.22 19.74 -12.25
C MET A 1 0.22 18.46 -12.96
N LYS A 2 1.19 17.73 -12.40
CA LYS A 2 1.69 16.49 -12.98
C LYS A 2 0.97 15.26 -12.43
N ALA A 3 0.79 14.25 -13.27
CA ALA A 3 0.25 12.95 -12.91
C ALA A 3 0.90 11.84 -13.74
N ILE A 4 0.84 10.59 -13.25
CA ILE A 4 1.24 9.42 -14.03
C ILE A 4 -0.01 8.77 -14.60
N GLU A 5 0.03 8.55 -15.91
CA GLU A 5 -1.05 7.94 -16.67
C GLU A 5 -0.52 6.80 -17.54
N PHE A 6 -1.34 5.78 -17.81
CA PHE A 6 -1.07 4.76 -18.83
C PHE A 6 -2.25 4.65 -19.78
N SER A 7 -1.95 4.54 -21.08
CA SER A 7 -2.94 4.57 -22.17
C SER A 7 -3.23 3.20 -22.77
N ARG A 8 -2.42 2.19 -22.48
CA ARG A 8 -2.57 0.79 -22.89
C ARG A 8 -1.92 -0.13 -21.87
N TYR A 9 -2.32 -1.37 -21.86
CA TYR A 9 -1.66 -2.40 -21.06
C TYR A 9 -0.30 -2.76 -21.67
N GLY A 10 0.69 -3.07 -20.82
CA GLY A 10 2.03 -3.44 -21.26
C GLY A 10 3.09 -3.27 -20.19
N ILE A 11 4.35 -3.27 -20.59
CA ILE A 11 5.49 -3.10 -19.70
C ILE A 11 5.44 -1.69 -19.09
N PRO A 12 5.45 -1.53 -17.75
CA PRO A 12 5.18 -0.25 -17.09
C PRO A 12 6.00 0.93 -17.62
N HIS A 13 7.31 0.75 -17.80
CA HIS A 13 8.18 1.84 -18.27
C HIS A 13 7.98 2.23 -19.76
N GLU A 14 7.26 1.40 -20.53
CA GLU A 14 6.94 1.69 -21.93
C GLU A 14 5.57 2.34 -22.11
N VAL A 15 4.66 2.13 -21.16
CA VAL A 15 3.26 2.54 -21.31
C VAL A 15 2.82 3.61 -20.34
N CYS A 16 3.60 3.87 -19.27
CA CYS A 16 3.35 4.96 -18.34
C CYS A 16 4.03 6.23 -18.80
N ALA A 17 3.33 7.35 -18.67
CA ALA A 17 3.84 8.67 -18.94
C ALA A 17 3.56 9.63 -17.78
N CYS A 18 4.51 10.54 -17.53
CA CYS A 18 4.24 11.70 -16.70
C CYS A 18 3.59 12.77 -17.60
N ILE A 19 2.35 13.07 -17.34
CA ILE A 19 1.55 14.03 -18.11
C ILE A 19 1.30 15.32 -17.30
N GLU A 20 1.09 16.41 -18.00
CA GLU A 20 0.57 17.64 -17.41
C GLU A 20 -0.94 17.70 -17.63
N ILE A 21 -1.67 17.92 -16.57
CA ILE A 21 -3.12 18.09 -16.57
C ILE A 21 -3.48 19.42 -15.88
N ASP A 22 -4.67 19.92 -16.15
CA ASP A 22 -5.16 21.12 -15.48
C ASP A 22 -5.16 20.96 -13.96
N ASP A 23 -4.95 22.05 -13.27
CA ASP A 23 -5.03 22.05 -11.80
C ASP A 23 -6.48 21.85 -11.35
N LEU A 24 -6.64 21.25 -10.18
CA LEU A 24 -7.94 21.01 -9.61
C LEU A 24 -8.56 22.34 -9.14
N GLY A 25 -9.81 22.59 -9.52
CA GLY A 25 -10.59 23.72 -9.05
C GLY A 25 -11.02 23.56 -7.57
N ALA A 26 -12.10 24.19 -7.19
CA ALA A 26 -12.72 23.99 -5.87
C ALA A 26 -13.21 22.53 -5.75
N PRO A 27 -13.16 21.92 -4.53
CA PRO A 27 -13.64 20.55 -4.35
C PRO A 27 -15.16 20.49 -4.56
N GLU A 28 -15.62 19.42 -5.18
CA GLU A 28 -17.04 19.11 -5.34
C GLU A 28 -17.66 18.76 -3.98
N LYS A 29 -19.00 18.80 -3.91
CA LYS A 29 -19.77 18.45 -2.71
C LYS A 29 -19.32 17.10 -2.14
N GLY A 30 -19.05 17.05 -0.82
CA GLY A 30 -18.58 15.86 -0.11
C GLY A 30 -17.12 15.51 -0.36
N SER A 31 -16.39 16.28 -1.16
CA SER A 31 -15.02 16.00 -1.56
C SER A 31 -13.99 16.97 -0.96
N ILE A 32 -12.76 16.59 -1.05
CA ILE A 32 -11.59 17.35 -0.61
C ILE A 32 -10.51 17.31 -1.68
N ILE A 33 -9.62 18.30 -1.67
CA ILE A 33 -8.39 18.29 -2.46
C ILE A 33 -7.20 18.05 -1.54
N VAL A 34 -6.37 17.10 -1.92
CA VAL A 34 -5.19 16.68 -1.15
C VAL A 34 -3.94 16.89 -1.99
N SER A 35 -2.92 17.56 -1.43
CA SER A 35 -1.57 17.59 -1.96
C SER A 35 -0.87 16.30 -1.58
N VAL A 36 -0.50 15.49 -2.56
CA VAL A 36 0.19 14.21 -2.32
C VAL A 36 1.64 14.50 -1.91
N ILE A 37 2.08 13.88 -0.82
CA ILE A 37 3.43 14.01 -0.28
C ILE A 37 4.27 12.82 -0.65
N ALA A 38 3.70 11.62 -0.53
CA ALA A 38 4.37 10.37 -0.87
C ALA A 38 3.34 9.33 -1.30
N CYS A 39 3.73 8.51 -2.26
CA CYS A 39 3.00 7.34 -2.70
C CYS A 39 3.96 6.15 -2.81
N SER A 40 3.45 4.95 -2.61
CA SER A 40 4.20 3.73 -2.87
C SER A 40 4.00 3.25 -4.30
N ILE A 41 4.89 2.35 -4.72
CA ILE A 41 4.71 1.53 -5.92
C ILE A 41 4.64 0.08 -5.45
N ASN A 42 3.45 -0.51 -5.49
CA ASN A 42 3.25 -1.90 -5.12
C ASN A 42 3.37 -2.82 -6.35
N PRO A 43 3.73 -4.10 -6.18
CA PRO A 43 3.65 -5.09 -7.27
C PRO A 43 2.27 -5.11 -7.95
N ALA A 44 1.19 -4.89 -7.19
CA ALA A 44 -0.17 -4.82 -7.73
C ALA A 44 -0.36 -3.65 -8.71
N ASP A 45 0.26 -2.49 -8.45
CA ASP A 45 0.23 -1.36 -9.40
C ASP A 45 0.84 -1.77 -10.75
N LEU A 46 1.99 -2.44 -10.71
CA LEU A 46 2.68 -2.89 -11.93
C LEU A 46 1.87 -3.97 -12.67
N LEU A 47 1.29 -4.92 -11.94
CA LEU A 47 0.44 -5.96 -12.52
C LEU A 47 -0.84 -5.42 -13.14
N ILE A 48 -1.40 -4.32 -12.61
CA ILE A 48 -2.53 -3.61 -13.22
C ILE A 48 -2.10 -3.03 -14.57
N ILE A 49 -0.95 -2.37 -14.64
CA ILE A 49 -0.43 -1.79 -15.87
C ILE A 49 -0.15 -2.88 -16.92
N GLU A 50 0.31 -4.05 -16.47
CA GLU A 50 0.52 -5.21 -17.35
C GLU A 50 -0.78 -5.91 -17.79
N GLY A 51 -1.94 -5.53 -17.25
CA GLY A 51 -3.21 -6.20 -17.51
C GLY A 51 -3.36 -7.58 -16.85
N ARG A 52 -2.55 -7.88 -15.84
CA ARG A 52 -2.50 -9.16 -15.10
C ARG A 52 -3.20 -9.10 -13.73
N TYR A 53 -3.78 -7.96 -13.40
CA TYR A 53 -4.54 -7.74 -12.17
C TYR A 53 -5.75 -6.84 -12.47
N PRO A 54 -6.87 -6.96 -11.72
CA PRO A 54 -8.04 -6.12 -11.94
C PRO A 54 -7.69 -4.63 -11.89
N GLY A 55 -7.95 -3.93 -12.98
CA GLY A 55 -7.57 -2.55 -13.23
C GLY A 55 -8.76 -1.62 -13.45
N PRO A 56 -8.52 -0.44 -14.03
CA PRO A 56 -9.56 0.53 -14.36
C PRO A 56 -10.50 -0.01 -15.45
N GLU A 57 -11.73 0.51 -15.46
CA GLU A 57 -12.75 0.14 -16.44
C GLU A 57 -12.42 0.62 -17.86
N SER A 58 -11.65 1.68 -17.97
CA SER A 58 -11.26 2.28 -19.24
C SER A 58 -9.85 2.88 -19.21
N LEU A 59 -9.23 2.98 -20.36
CA LEU A 59 -7.96 3.64 -20.59
C LEU A 59 -8.18 4.87 -21.51
N PRO A 60 -7.39 5.95 -21.40
CA PRO A 60 -6.27 6.11 -20.47
C PRO A 60 -6.72 6.25 -19.01
N SER A 61 -5.86 5.86 -18.06
CA SER A 61 -6.16 5.93 -16.64
C SER A 61 -4.92 6.28 -15.82
N ARG A 62 -5.17 6.96 -14.71
CA ARG A 62 -4.19 7.18 -13.66
C ARG A 62 -4.16 6.00 -12.70
N LEU A 63 -3.09 5.89 -11.92
CA LEU A 63 -2.88 4.79 -11.00
C LEU A 63 -2.33 5.29 -9.65
N GLY A 64 -1.98 4.37 -8.77
CA GLY A 64 -1.45 4.60 -7.43
C GLY A 64 -2.42 4.13 -6.36
N ILE A 65 -2.21 2.90 -5.88
CA ILE A 65 -3.14 2.24 -4.95
C ILE A 65 -3.16 2.94 -3.60
N GLU A 66 -2.02 3.46 -3.13
CA GLU A 66 -1.92 4.12 -1.83
C GLU A 66 -1.03 5.35 -1.87
N ALA A 67 -1.36 6.32 -1.05
CA ALA A 67 -0.56 7.52 -0.82
C ALA A 67 -0.97 8.22 0.46
N ILE A 68 -0.16 9.19 0.86
CA ILE A 68 -0.52 10.18 1.88
C ILE A 68 -0.41 11.59 1.31
N GLY A 69 -1.13 12.50 1.92
CA GLY A 69 -1.03 13.91 1.59
C GLY A 69 -1.56 14.83 2.69
N ASP A 70 -1.44 16.12 2.46
CA ASP A 70 -2.06 17.15 3.29
C ASP A 70 -3.29 17.72 2.58
N VAL A 71 -4.38 17.85 3.31
CA VAL A 71 -5.62 18.45 2.80
C VAL A 71 -5.36 19.93 2.47
N LEU A 72 -5.60 20.32 1.22
CA LEU A 72 -5.48 21.70 0.75
C LEU A 72 -6.79 22.47 0.94
N SER A 73 -7.90 21.85 0.53
CA SER A 73 -9.23 22.46 0.61
C SER A 73 -10.29 21.38 0.80
N VAL A 74 -11.43 21.79 1.35
CA VAL A 74 -12.60 20.96 1.62
C VAL A 74 -13.83 21.63 1.06
N ALA A 75 -14.83 20.86 0.63
CA ALA A 75 -16.15 21.40 0.29
C ALA A 75 -16.87 21.90 1.55
N ASP A 76 -17.82 22.82 1.39
CA ASP A 76 -18.53 23.49 2.50
C ASP A 76 -19.29 22.52 3.42
N ASP A 77 -19.71 21.38 2.87
CA ASP A 77 -20.47 20.36 3.59
C ASP A 77 -19.57 19.31 4.29
N VAL A 78 -18.26 19.30 4.08
CA VAL A 78 -17.30 18.41 4.73
C VAL A 78 -16.93 18.95 6.12
N LYS A 79 -17.05 18.11 7.16
CA LYS A 79 -16.75 18.48 8.56
C LYS A 79 -15.73 17.57 9.25
N GLU A 80 -15.44 16.40 8.65
CA GLU A 80 -14.63 15.33 9.23
C GLU A 80 -13.12 15.62 9.17
N VAL A 81 -12.72 16.43 8.19
CA VAL A 81 -11.32 16.82 7.95
C VAL A 81 -11.26 18.32 7.65
N SER A 82 -10.10 18.90 7.85
CA SER A 82 -9.86 20.34 7.65
C SER A 82 -8.60 20.58 6.82
N PRO A 83 -8.49 21.73 6.15
CA PRO A 83 -7.23 22.12 5.50
C PRO A 83 -6.05 22.03 6.48
N GLY A 84 -4.97 21.43 6.02
CA GLY A 84 -3.78 21.15 6.82
C GLY A 84 -3.77 19.80 7.52
N ASP A 85 -4.86 19.04 7.57
CA ASP A 85 -4.83 17.67 8.10
C ASP A 85 -3.98 16.75 7.21
N ARG A 86 -3.21 15.85 7.83
CA ARG A 86 -2.51 14.76 7.16
C ARG A 86 -3.46 13.58 7.00
N VAL A 87 -3.58 13.05 5.77
CA VAL A 87 -4.51 11.96 5.46
C VAL A 87 -3.84 10.84 4.65
N LEU A 88 -4.26 9.61 4.94
CA LEU A 88 -4.01 8.43 4.14
C LEU A 88 -5.13 8.35 3.08
N LEU A 89 -4.77 8.20 1.81
CA LEU A 89 -5.71 8.15 0.69
C LEU A 89 -6.15 6.71 0.43
N LEU A 90 -7.46 6.48 0.35
CA LEU A 90 -8.03 5.15 0.11
C LEU A 90 -8.40 4.89 -1.36
N ASP A 91 -8.37 5.89 -2.21
CA ASP A 91 -8.59 5.76 -3.64
C ASP A 91 -7.36 5.17 -4.35
N ARG A 92 -7.46 4.97 -5.67
CA ARG A 92 -6.47 4.23 -6.48
C ARG A 92 -5.88 5.04 -7.64
N GLN A 93 -5.93 6.37 -7.58
CA GLN A 93 -5.39 7.26 -8.62
C GLN A 93 -4.44 8.29 -8.03
N ASN A 94 -3.58 7.84 -7.12
CA ASN A 94 -2.82 8.71 -6.24
C ASN A 94 -1.44 9.12 -6.78
N TRP A 95 -1.02 8.63 -7.97
CA TRP A 95 0.24 9.06 -8.58
C TRP A 95 0.06 10.39 -9.32
N ALA A 96 -0.19 11.43 -8.55
CA ALA A 96 -0.36 12.81 -9.01
C ALA A 96 0.08 13.79 -7.91
N GLU A 97 0.40 15.03 -8.29
CA GLU A 97 0.76 16.07 -7.31
C GLU A 97 -0.42 16.43 -6.40
N LYS A 98 -1.64 16.39 -6.93
CA LYS A 98 -2.87 16.61 -6.18
C LYS A 98 -3.94 15.62 -6.61
N VAL A 99 -4.80 15.26 -5.69
CA VAL A 99 -5.97 14.42 -5.95
C VAL A 99 -7.23 15.05 -5.36
N SER A 100 -8.35 14.90 -6.08
CA SER A 100 -9.69 15.14 -5.54
C SER A 100 -10.29 13.80 -5.13
N THR A 101 -10.81 13.70 -3.91
CA THR A 101 -11.36 12.45 -3.36
C THR A 101 -12.51 12.75 -2.40
N PRO A 102 -13.53 11.90 -2.30
CA PRO A 102 -14.54 12.02 -1.25
C PRO A 102 -13.91 12.03 0.15
N ALA A 103 -14.40 12.87 1.05
CA ALA A 103 -13.90 12.94 2.43
C ALA A 103 -14.02 11.61 3.19
N SER A 104 -14.99 10.76 2.81
CA SER A 104 -15.15 9.39 3.34
C SER A 104 -14.08 8.41 2.86
N ARG A 105 -13.26 8.78 1.88
CA ARG A 105 -12.20 7.95 1.28
C ARG A 105 -10.81 8.32 1.80
N VAL A 106 -10.74 8.94 2.96
CA VAL A 106 -9.46 9.24 3.62
C VAL A 106 -9.49 8.84 5.10
N ILE A 107 -8.32 8.58 5.65
CA ILE A 107 -8.12 8.37 7.08
C ILE A 107 -7.18 9.45 7.58
N ARG A 108 -7.62 10.26 8.54
CA ARG A 108 -6.75 11.26 9.18
C ARG A 108 -5.69 10.57 10.02
N ILE A 109 -4.43 10.95 9.81
CA ILE A 109 -3.27 10.41 10.53
C ILE A 109 -2.46 11.53 11.19
N THR A 110 -1.66 11.17 12.19
CA THR A 110 -0.78 12.11 12.86
C THR A 110 0.41 12.53 11.99
N LYS A 111 0.74 13.83 11.99
CA LYS A 111 1.95 14.35 11.31
C LYS A 111 3.27 13.93 11.97
N LYS A 112 3.21 13.26 13.14
CA LYS A 112 4.40 12.73 13.80
C LYS A 112 4.97 11.47 13.12
N LEU A 113 4.18 10.80 12.29
CA LEU A 113 4.64 9.65 11.51
C LEU A 113 5.54 10.12 10.37
N ASP A 114 6.59 9.35 10.11
CA ASP A 114 7.40 9.52 8.92
C ASP A 114 6.53 9.37 7.66
N PRO A 115 6.57 10.34 6.72
CA PRO A 115 5.71 10.32 5.55
C PRO A 115 5.89 9.07 4.68
N LEU A 116 7.13 8.59 4.51
CA LEU A 116 7.38 7.42 3.66
C LEU A 116 6.81 6.14 4.29
N GLN A 117 6.90 6.01 5.62
CA GLN A 117 6.27 4.89 6.34
C GLN A 117 4.75 4.98 6.28
N ALA A 118 4.21 6.18 6.47
CA ALA A 118 2.76 6.40 6.42
C ALA A 118 2.16 6.12 5.04
N ALA A 119 2.87 6.42 3.95
CA ALA A 119 2.42 6.15 2.59
C ALA A 119 2.21 4.65 2.27
N MET A 120 2.78 3.74 3.08
CA MET A 120 2.68 2.30 2.90
C MET A 120 1.67 1.63 3.86
N MET A 121 0.84 2.39 4.55
CA MET A 121 -0.03 1.86 5.61
C MET A 121 -1.36 1.27 5.12
N LYS A 122 -1.79 1.56 3.90
CA LYS A 122 -3.11 1.13 3.41
C LYS A 122 -3.13 -0.33 2.97
N VAL A 123 -2.06 -0.84 2.37
CA VAL A 123 -2.07 -2.15 1.69
C VAL A 123 -1.41 -3.24 2.54
N ASN A 124 -0.12 -3.14 2.78
CA ASN A 124 0.65 -4.26 3.32
C ASN A 124 0.34 -4.57 4.79
N PRO A 125 0.26 -3.61 5.73
CA PRO A 125 -0.05 -3.90 7.12
C PRO A 125 -1.45 -4.49 7.33
N PRO A 126 -2.54 -3.94 6.72
CA PRO A 126 -3.86 -4.54 6.84
C PRO A 126 -3.94 -5.92 6.20
N THR A 127 -3.25 -6.15 5.06
CA THR A 127 -3.20 -7.47 4.44
C THR A 127 -2.62 -8.51 5.40
N ALA A 128 -1.47 -8.23 6.02
CA ALA A 128 -0.85 -9.12 7.00
C ALA A 128 -1.76 -9.35 8.22
N LEU A 129 -2.44 -8.29 8.70
CA LEU A 129 -3.36 -8.37 9.82
C LEU A 129 -4.53 -9.31 9.51
N LEU A 130 -5.19 -9.12 8.36
CA LEU A 130 -6.35 -9.92 7.94
C LEU A 130 -5.97 -11.38 7.66
N MET A 131 -4.77 -11.63 7.12
CA MET A 131 -4.25 -13.00 6.96
C MET A 131 -4.15 -13.75 8.29
N LEU A 132 -3.86 -13.06 9.39
CA LEU A 132 -3.72 -13.65 10.72
C LEU A 132 -5.05 -13.68 11.52
N SER A 133 -6.10 -12.98 11.08
CA SER A 133 -7.33 -12.82 11.87
C SER A 133 -8.59 -13.40 11.21
N ASP A 134 -8.67 -13.36 9.87
CA ASP A 134 -9.98 -13.54 9.21
C ASP A 134 -10.23 -14.96 8.69
N TYR A 135 -9.19 -15.78 8.57
CA TYR A 135 -9.31 -17.09 7.94
C TYR A 135 -9.26 -18.26 8.96
N VAL A 136 -8.47 -18.11 10.01
CA VAL A 136 -8.27 -19.14 11.03
C VAL A 136 -8.18 -18.46 12.39
N ASP A 137 -8.83 -19.02 13.41
CA ASP A 137 -8.74 -18.55 14.80
C ASP A 137 -7.43 -19.03 15.44
N LEU A 138 -6.34 -18.33 15.11
CA LEU A 138 -4.99 -18.61 15.61
C LEU A 138 -4.84 -18.25 17.08
N LYS A 139 -4.21 -19.14 17.85
CA LYS A 139 -3.92 -18.98 19.28
C LYS A 139 -2.41 -18.80 19.51
N PRO A 140 -2.00 -18.20 20.65
CA PRO A 140 -0.59 -18.21 21.06
C PRO A 140 -0.02 -19.63 21.05
N GLY A 141 1.13 -19.81 20.39
CA GLY A 141 1.80 -21.10 20.20
C GLY A 141 1.49 -21.78 18.86
N ASP A 142 0.45 -21.36 18.14
CA ASP A 142 0.18 -21.87 16.79
C ASP A 142 1.28 -21.45 15.80
N TRP A 143 1.37 -22.19 14.69
CA TRP A 143 2.35 -21.94 13.64
C TRP A 143 1.67 -21.49 12.35
N VAL A 144 2.28 -20.51 11.68
CA VAL A 144 1.97 -20.12 10.31
C VAL A 144 3.22 -20.26 9.44
N ILE A 145 3.03 -20.70 8.20
CA ILE A 145 4.09 -20.79 7.19
C ILE A 145 3.80 -19.78 6.07
N GLN A 146 4.85 -19.10 5.61
CA GLN A 146 4.75 -18.20 4.47
C GLN A 146 5.95 -18.32 3.54
N ASN A 147 5.72 -18.19 2.24
CA ASN A 147 6.76 -17.92 1.25
C ASN A 147 6.90 -16.41 1.01
N ALA A 148 7.92 -16.00 0.24
CA ALA A 148 8.21 -14.58 0.00
C ALA A 148 8.25 -13.74 1.30
N ALA A 149 8.74 -14.33 2.39
CA ALA A 149 8.69 -13.77 3.73
C ALA A 149 9.43 -12.43 3.88
N ASN A 150 10.35 -12.12 2.98
CA ASN A 150 11.03 -10.81 2.90
C ASN A 150 10.24 -9.72 2.16
N SER A 151 9.02 -10.01 1.72
CA SER A 151 8.12 -8.98 1.18
C SER A 151 7.62 -8.04 2.29
N ALA A 152 7.08 -6.88 1.92
CA ALA A 152 6.48 -5.96 2.89
C ALA A 152 5.37 -6.63 3.72
N VAL A 153 4.47 -7.38 3.08
CA VAL A 153 3.42 -8.17 3.78
C VAL A 153 4.07 -9.18 4.72
N GLY A 154 5.07 -9.94 4.24
CA GLY A 154 5.75 -10.98 5.03
C GLY A 154 6.41 -10.42 6.29
N LEU A 155 7.10 -9.30 6.19
CA LEU A 155 7.71 -8.63 7.35
C LEU A 155 6.68 -8.10 8.35
N HIS A 156 5.54 -7.58 7.87
CA HIS A 156 4.44 -7.19 8.76
C HIS A 156 3.80 -8.39 9.43
N LEU A 157 3.61 -9.50 8.68
CA LEU A 157 3.07 -10.75 9.23
C LEU A 157 3.94 -11.28 10.36
N ILE A 158 5.26 -11.36 10.19
CA ILE A 158 6.20 -11.79 11.24
C ILE A 158 6.03 -10.94 12.51
N ARG A 159 6.06 -9.61 12.37
CA ARG A 159 5.93 -8.69 13.52
C ARG A 159 4.59 -8.83 14.23
N LEU A 160 3.50 -8.94 13.48
CA LEU A 160 2.14 -9.10 14.04
C LEU A 160 1.96 -10.47 14.69
N ALA A 161 2.51 -11.53 14.09
CA ALA A 161 2.51 -12.88 14.66
C ALA A 161 3.26 -12.91 15.99
N ALA A 162 4.46 -12.36 16.04
CA ALA A 162 5.27 -12.29 17.27
C ALA A 162 4.53 -11.55 18.39
N GLN A 163 3.85 -10.42 18.09
CA GLN A 163 3.04 -9.68 19.08
C GLN A 163 1.86 -10.51 19.64
N ARG A 164 1.37 -11.49 18.88
CA ARG A 164 0.26 -12.37 19.25
C ARG A 164 0.73 -13.71 19.85
N GLY A 165 2.03 -13.93 19.94
CA GLY A 165 2.61 -15.21 20.37
C GLY A 165 2.42 -16.35 19.35
N ILE A 166 2.14 -16.01 18.08
CA ILE A 166 2.03 -16.95 16.96
C ILE A 166 3.43 -17.11 16.37
N ARG A 167 3.82 -18.35 16.10
CA ARG A 167 5.13 -18.69 15.54
C ARG A 167 5.12 -18.69 14.03
N THR A 168 6.27 -18.39 13.41
CA THR A 168 6.38 -18.27 11.96
C THR A 168 7.46 -19.16 11.37
N ILE A 169 7.11 -19.85 10.26
CA ILE A 169 8.06 -20.51 9.36
C ILE A 169 8.11 -19.65 8.10
N ASN A 170 9.31 -19.19 7.76
CA ASN A 170 9.50 -18.15 6.76
C ASN A 170 10.41 -18.65 5.65
N ILE A 171 9.91 -18.68 4.42
CA ILE A 171 10.67 -19.17 3.26
C ILE A 171 11.09 -17.97 2.40
N VAL A 172 12.39 -17.89 2.11
CA VAL A 172 13.00 -16.87 1.27
C VAL A 172 13.82 -17.50 0.15
N ARG A 173 13.98 -16.80 -0.96
CA ARG A 173 14.74 -17.29 -2.11
C ARG A 173 16.26 -17.03 -2.03
N ARG A 174 16.71 -16.20 -1.08
CA ARG A 174 18.09 -15.73 -0.99
C ARG A 174 18.54 -15.62 0.46
N GLU A 175 19.73 -16.12 0.74
CA GLU A 175 20.39 -16.03 2.05
C GLU A 175 20.48 -14.59 2.57
N SER A 176 20.71 -13.63 1.68
CA SER A 176 20.81 -12.22 2.05
C SER A 176 19.55 -11.62 2.70
N ALA A 177 18.40 -12.31 2.61
CA ALA A 177 17.16 -11.87 3.23
C ALA A 177 17.00 -12.31 4.70
N VAL A 178 17.74 -13.34 5.15
CA VAL A 178 17.59 -13.99 6.47
C VAL A 178 17.71 -12.97 7.60
N ALA A 179 18.78 -12.20 7.64
CA ALA A 179 19.04 -11.25 8.71
C ALA A 179 17.90 -10.22 8.94
N ALA A 180 17.21 -9.83 7.86
CA ALA A 180 16.08 -8.90 7.96
C ALA A 180 14.85 -9.57 8.62
N LEU A 181 14.64 -10.86 8.37
CA LEU A 181 13.55 -11.63 8.98
C LEU A 181 13.83 -11.90 10.46
N ASP A 182 15.05 -12.27 10.81
CA ASP A 182 15.48 -12.45 12.21
C ASP A 182 15.26 -11.17 13.01
N SER A 183 15.67 -10.02 12.42
CA SER A 183 15.44 -8.69 13.03
C SER A 183 13.96 -8.33 13.15
N ALA A 184 13.08 -8.92 12.35
CA ALA A 184 11.63 -8.74 12.44
C ALA A 184 10.96 -9.65 13.48
N GLY A 185 11.69 -10.64 14.03
CA GLY A 185 11.20 -11.59 15.04
C GLY A 185 10.70 -12.91 14.44
N ALA A 186 11.28 -13.36 13.32
CA ALA A 186 10.99 -14.67 12.74
C ALA A 186 11.44 -15.81 13.67
N ASP A 187 10.64 -16.87 13.80
CA ASP A 187 11.03 -18.06 14.59
C ASP A 187 11.94 -19.00 13.79
N LEU A 188 11.56 -19.33 12.57
CA LEU A 188 12.34 -20.17 11.66
C LEU A 188 12.40 -19.51 10.29
N VAL A 189 13.60 -19.54 9.68
CA VAL A 189 13.83 -19.05 8.32
C VAL A 189 14.53 -20.15 7.50
N PHE A 190 13.98 -20.46 6.33
CA PHE A 190 14.54 -21.40 5.38
C PHE A 190 14.80 -20.69 4.04
N VAL A 191 15.93 -21.03 3.43
CA VAL A 191 16.20 -20.64 2.05
C VAL A 191 15.62 -21.70 1.13
N ASP A 192 14.79 -21.26 0.18
CA ASP A 192 14.15 -22.12 -0.81
C ASP A 192 15.20 -22.84 -1.67
N SER A 193 15.17 -24.17 -1.67
CA SER A 193 16.06 -25.06 -2.42
C SER A 193 15.29 -26.27 -2.90
N GLU A 194 15.87 -27.03 -3.84
CA GLU A 194 15.29 -28.28 -4.34
C GLU A 194 15.07 -29.31 -3.22
N ASP A 195 15.86 -29.23 -2.14
CA ASP A 195 15.80 -30.15 -1.00
C ASP A 195 14.86 -29.69 0.13
N LEU A 196 14.17 -28.55 -0.01
CA LEU A 196 13.33 -27.99 1.05
C LEU A 196 12.14 -28.90 1.45
N ALA A 197 11.75 -29.82 0.56
CA ALA A 197 10.65 -30.77 0.77
C ALA A 197 11.12 -32.15 1.32
N HIS A 198 12.42 -32.34 1.53
CA HIS A 198 13.05 -33.55 2.06
C HIS A 198 13.71 -33.27 3.41
#